data_06ace15face26ad900177b7bc2829a24
#
_entry.id   06ace15face26ad900177b7bc2829a24
#
_cell.length_a   1.000
_cell.length_b   1.000
_cell.length_c   1.000
_cell.angle_alpha   90.00
_cell.angle_beta   90.00
_cell.angle_gamma   90.00
#
_symmetry.space_group_name_H-M   'P 1'
#
loop_
_entity.id
_entity.type
_entity.pdbx_description
1 polymer ?
#
loop_
_entity_poly.entity_id
_entity_poly.type
_entity_poly.pdbx_seq_one_letter_code
_entity_poly.pdbx_strand_id
1 'polypeptide(L)'
;VSAPPNDPDRTGAGRAAPAPVGLARALLSLLVAAVCTAAVVLLARSAVGTASGQRLDQLTLSGSRGHEGRLSQLAELAVSTVSVPVIIALLVLTAAIALLRRRPALLVPLAALVLGANLTTQAVKHLLVTREVLGPGIEPTANSFPSGHSTLAATAMIALVLVSGRARPLIAPLGVLWSGAAGIGTLVTGWHRPSDVIGAIAVSAAWTFLVLGLDGLHTRSRLRRAAAPDARGRRRRRKDQRAARPRP
;
A
#
# COMPACT_ATOMS: atom_id res chain seq x y z
N VAL A 1 33.81 -11.34 58.57
CA VAL A 1 33.35 -10.73 57.32
C VAL A 1 31.96 -11.26 57.05
N SER A 2 30.93 -10.47 57.39
CA SER A 2 29.52 -10.84 57.23
C SER A 2 29.07 -10.51 55.78
N ALA A 3 28.48 -11.48 55.10
CA ALA A 3 27.89 -11.31 53.79
C ALA A 3 26.60 -10.44 53.91
N PRO A 4 26.33 -9.54 52.94
CA PRO A 4 25.13 -8.73 52.96
C PRO A 4 23.87 -9.61 52.67
N PRO A 5 22.71 -9.24 53.24
CA PRO A 5 21.48 -10.01 53.03
C PRO A 5 21.01 -9.89 51.58
N ASN A 6 20.60 -11.04 51.04
CA ASN A 6 19.94 -11.14 49.74
C ASN A 6 18.61 -10.38 49.78
N ASP A 7 18.54 -9.28 49.04
CA ASP A 7 17.32 -8.49 48.82
C ASP A 7 16.48 -9.16 47.72
N PRO A 8 15.31 -9.75 48.04
CA PRO A 8 14.46 -10.43 47.06
C PRO A 8 13.67 -9.48 46.13
N ASP A 9 13.81 -8.16 46.30
CA ASP A 9 13.02 -7.16 45.58
C ASP A 9 13.64 -6.61 44.29
N ARG A 10 14.85 -7.07 43.90
CA ARG A 10 15.55 -6.55 42.71
C ARG A 10 15.15 -7.20 41.37
N THR A 11 14.19 -8.10 41.30
CA THR A 11 13.76 -8.75 40.04
C THR A 11 12.42 -8.28 39.50
N GLY A 12 11.88 -7.20 40.03
CA GLY A 12 10.70 -6.51 39.50
C GLY A 12 11.00 -5.52 38.39
N ALA A 13 11.86 -5.87 37.40
CA ALA A 13 11.93 -5.10 36.16
C ALA A 13 10.59 -5.20 35.46
N GLY A 14 9.70 -4.23 35.74
CA GLY A 14 8.42 -4.07 35.09
C GLY A 14 8.62 -4.10 33.58
N ARG A 15 8.15 -5.18 32.92
CA ARG A 15 8.08 -5.23 31.46
C ARG A 15 7.21 -4.06 31.03
N ALA A 16 7.85 -3.01 30.56
CA ALA A 16 7.19 -1.84 30.00
C ALA A 16 6.10 -2.31 29.01
N ALA A 17 4.89 -1.82 29.19
CA ALA A 17 3.79 -2.07 28.25
C ALA A 17 4.26 -1.65 26.85
N PRO A 18 4.00 -2.45 25.79
CA PRO A 18 4.42 -2.10 24.44
C PRO A 18 3.89 -0.72 24.08
N ALA A 19 4.80 0.16 23.67
CA ALA A 19 4.58 1.58 23.50
C ALA A 19 3.32 1.88 22.64
N PRO A 20 2.59 2.96 22.95
CA PRO A 20 1.39 3.42 22.22
C PRO A 20 1.69 3.75 20.74
N VAL A 21 2.95 3.98 20.40
CA VAL A 21 3.46 4.35 19.06
C VAL A 21 3.02 3.39 17.96
N GLY A 22 2.94 2.09 18.22
CA GLY A 22 2.53 1.10 17.20
C GLY A 22 1.06 1.20 16.81
N LEU A 23 0.16 1.52 17.76
CA LEU A 23 -1.26 1.70 17.46
C LEU A 23 -1.51 3.00 16.69
N ALA A 24 -0.90 4.10 17.14
CA ALA A 24 -1.05 5.39 16.48
C ALA A 24 -0.60 5.32 15.01
N ARG A 25 0.53 4.66 14.72
CA ARG A 25 1.01 4.44 13.34
C ARG A 25 0.03 3.60 12.52
N ALA A 26 -0.51 2.51 13.08
CA ALA A 26 -1.48 1.68 12.38
C ALA A 26 -2.78 2.44 12.08
N LEU A 27 -3.30 3.19 13.06
CA LEU A 27 -4.50 4.02 12.89
C LEU A 27 -4.27 5.15 11.89
N LEU A 28 -3.12 5.81 11.93
CA LEU A 28 -2.75 6.84 10.95
C LEU A 28 -2.68 6.24 9.53
N SER A 29 -2.08 5.05 9.38
CA SER A 29 -2.05 4.37 8.07
C SER A 29 -3.46 4.07 7.57
N LEU A 30 -4.36 3.56 8.42
CA LEU A 30 -5.74 3.31 8.03
C LEU A 30 -6.51 4.61 7.69
N LEU A 31 -6.25 5.70 8.41
CA LEU A 31 -6.81 7.00 8.09
C LEU A 31 -6.35 7.49 6.71
N VAL A 32 -5.04 7.39 6.42
CA VAL A 32 -4.50 7.75 5.10
C VAL A 32 -5.12 6.87 4.01
N ALA A 33 -5.27 5.57 4.26
CA ALA A 33 -5.96 4.67 3.32
C ALA A 33 -7.40 5.13 3.03
N ALA A 34 -8.15 5.51 4.06
CA ALA A 34 -9.52 6.04 3.93
C ALA A 34 -9.56 7.36 3.15
N VAL A 35 -8.63 8.28 3.43
CA VAL A 35 -8.50 9.56 2.69
C VAL A 35 -8.18 9.30 1.22
N CYS A 36 -7.25 8.40 0.90
CA CYS A 36 -6.93 8.04 -0.49
C CYS A 36 -8.14 7.40 -1.20
N THR A 37 -8.88 6.53 -0.51
CA THR A 37 -10.13 5.95 -1.05
C THR A 37 -11.18 7.03 -1.33
N ALA A 38 -11.36 7.97 -0.41
CA ALA A 38 -12.25 9.12 -0.61
C ALA A 38 -11.80 9.97 -1.80
N ALA A 39 -10.48 10.16 -1.99
CA ALA A 39 -9.93 10.88 -3.14
C ALA A 39 -10.26 10.18 -4.48
N VAL A 40 -10.21 8.84 -4.54
CA VAL A 40 -10.65 8.09 -5.74
C VAL A 40 -12.12 8.36 -6.04
N VAL A 41 -12.99 8.31 -5.02
CA VAL A 41 -14.43 8.57 -5.19
C VAL A 41 -14.69 10.01 -5.62
N LEU A 42 -13.99 10.98 -5.02
CA LEU A 42 -14.12 12.39 -5.37
C LEU A 42 -13.66 12.66 -6.80
N LEU A 43 -12.53 12.07 -7.23
CA LEU A 43 -12.04 12.17 -8.60
C LEU A 43 -13.02 11.55 -9.60
N ALA A 44 -13.56 10.37 -9.29
CA ALA A 44 -14.57 9.74 -10.14
C ALA A 44 -15.80 10.66 -10.30
N ARG A 45 -16.27 11.26 -9.22
CA ARG A 45 -17.44 12.16 -9.24
C ARG A 45 -17.16 13.51 -9.90
N SER A 46 -15.98 14.10 -9.67
CA SER A 46 -15.65 15.44 -10.16
C SER A 46 -15.08 15.42 -11.57
N ALA A 47 -14.08 14.57 -11.86
CA ALA A 47 -13.41 14.55 -13.15
C ALA A 47 -14.17 13.73 -14.21
N VAL A 48 -14.77 12.60 -13.82
CA VAL A 48 -15.52 11.74 -14.75
C VAL A 48 -17.00 12.09 -14.76
N GLY A 49 -17.58 12.42 -13.60
CA GLY A 49 -19.02 12.63 -13.43
C GLY A 49 -19.49 14.07 -13.64
N THR A 50 -18.65 15.03 -14.09
CA THR A 50 -19.07 16.41 -14.39
C THR A 50 -18.56 16.88 -15.74
N ALA A 51 -19.33 17.75 -16.41
CA ALA A 51 -18.95 18.36 -17.69
C ALA A 51 -17.64 19.17 -17.57
N SER A 52 -17.46 19.92 -16.48
CA SER A 52 -16.25 20.72 -16.25
C SER A 52 -15.01 19.85 -16.05
N GLY A 53 -15.12 18.78 -15.28
CA GLY A 53 -14.04 17.82 -15.09
C GLY A 53 -13.66 17.12 -16.39
N GLN A 54 -14.64 16.67 -17.16
CA GLN A 54 -14.39 16.04 -18.46
C GLN A 54 -13.74 17.01 -19.46
N ARG A 55 -14.09 18.30 -19.44
CA ARG A 55 -13.45 19.32 -20.29
C ARG A 55 -11.99 19.54 -19.91
N LEU A 56 -11.65 19.62 -18.62
CA LEU A 56 -10.27 19.75 -18.16
C LEU A 56 -9.42 18.53 -18.59
N ASP A 57 -9.94 17.34 -18.39
CA ASP A 57 -9.30 16.10 -18.85
C ASP A 57 -9.12 16.08 -20.37
N GLN A 58 -10.14 16.55 -21.13
CA GLN A 58 -10.11 16.59 -22.59
C GLN A 58 -9.09 17.61 -23.12
N LEU A 59 -8.96 18.78 -22.49
CA LEU A 59 -7.97 19.79 -22.86
C LEU A 59 -6.54 19.23 -22.77
N THR A 60 -6.26 18.49 -21.70
CA THR A 60 -4.94 17.86 -21.54
C THR A 60 -4.72 16.76 -22.59
N LEU A 61 -5.72 15.92 -22.83
CA LEU A 61 -5.67 14.85 -23.82
C LEU A 61 -5.49 15.40 -25.25
N SER A 62 -6.21 16.47 -25.61
CA SER A 62 -6.08 17.11 -26.93
C SER A 62 -4.73 17.82 -27.08
N GLY A 63 -4.22 18.44 -26.01
CA GLY A 63 -2.93 19.09 -26.00
C GLY A 63 -1.75 18.09 -26.13
N SER A 64 -1.92 16.82 -25.75
CA SER A 64 -0.90 15.80 -25.92
C SER A 64 -0.88 15.17 -27.33
N ARG A 65 -2.00 15.20 -28.04
CA ARG A 65 -2.11 14.67 -29.40
C ARG A 65 -1.38 15.57 -30.38
N GLY A 66 -0.57 14.99 -31.25
CA GLY A 66 0.15 15.72 -32.29
C GLY A 66 1.53 16.24 -31.90
N HIS A 67 2.02 15.92 -30.70
CA HIS A 67 3.40 16.17 -30.37
C HIS A 67 4.28 15.07 -30.99
N GLU A 68 4.88 15.39 -32.14
CA GLU A 68 5.93 14.56 -32.76
C GLU A 68 7.30 15.04 -32.26
N GLY A 69 8.16 14.10 -31.83
CA GLY A 69 9.51 14.43 -31.44
C GLY A 69 10.07 13.56 -30.32
N ARG A 70 11.22 13.99 -29.78
CA ARG A 70 11.95 13.24 -28.73
C ARG A 70 11.10 12.97 -27.48
N LEU A 71 10.22 13.91 -27.12
CA LEU A 71 9.37 13.76 -25.92
C LEU A 71 8.39 12.60 -26.09
N SER A 72 7.71 12.48 -27.24
CA SER A 72 6.80 11.38 -27.53
C SER A 72 7.53 10.03 -27.57
N GLN A 73 8.71 9.96 -28.17
CA GLN A 73 9.53 8.76 -28.19
C GLN A 73 9.94 8.31 -26.77
N LEU A 74 10.36 9.26 -25.92
CA LEU A 74 10.70 8.97 -24.52
C LEU A 74 9.47 8.54 -23.71
N ALA A 75 8.33 9.14 -23.97
CA ALA A 75 7.06 8.77 -23.34
C ALA A 75 6.63 7.34 -23.71
N GLU A 76 6.68 7.00 -25.01
CA GLU A 76 6.40 5.66 -25.50
C GLU A 76 7.38 4.63 -24.92
N LEU A 77 8.66 4.95 -24.85
CA LEU A 77 9.66 4.10 -24.21
C LEU A 77 9.33 3.90 -22.73
N ALA A 78 9.00 4.96 -22.00
CA ALA A 78 8.65 4.86 -20.58
C ALA A 78 7.42 3.96 -20.37
N VAL A 79 6.37 4.13 -21.20
CA VAL A 79 5.15 3.32 -21.10
C VAL A 79 5.42 1.87 -21.50
N SER A 80 6.22 1.61 -22.54
CA SER A 80 6.54 0.25 -23.01
C SER A 80 7.31 -0.56 -21.97
N THR A 81 8.04 0.09 -21.05
CA THR A 81 8.68 -0.59 -19.91
C THR A 81 7.67 -1.17 -18.92
N VAL A 82 6.43 -0.66 -18.88
CA VAL A 82 5.36 -1.23 -18.03
C VAL A 82 4.68 -2.36 -18.80
N SER A 83 5.44 -3.36 -19.14
CA SER A 83 4.97 -4.55 -19.85
C SER A 83 4.82 -5.75 -18.91
N VAL A 84 4.00 -6.71 -19.30
CA VAL A 84 3.75 -7.92 -18.49
C VAL A 84 5.06 -8.64 -18.11
N PRO A 85 6.04 -8.85 -19.01
CA PRO A 85 7.31 -9.47 -18.63
C PRO A 85 8.11 -8.69 -17.59
N VAL A 86 8.18 -7.36 -17.71
CA VAL A 86 8.91 -6.51 -16.75
C VAL A 86 8.23 -6.54 -15.37
N ILE A 87 6.90 -6.46 -15.33
CA ILE A 87 6.16 -6.55 -14.07
C ILE A 87 6.34 -7.91 -13.41
N ILE A 88 6.25 -9.02 -14.18
CA ILE A 88 6.52 -10.36 -13.64
C ILE A 88 7.95 -10.42 -13.07
N ALA A 89 8.94 -9.93 -13.80
CA ALA A 89 10.32 -9.91 -13.33
C ALA A 89 10.49 -9.13 -12.03
N LEU A 90 9.85 -7.95 -11.90
CA LEU A 90 9.85 -7.16 -10.67
C LEU A 90 9.17 -7.88 -9.50
N LEU A 91 8.05 -8.56 -9.74
CA LEU A 91 7.35 -9.32 -8.70
C LEU A 91 8.13 -10.56 -8.27
N VAL A 92 8.75 -11.28 -9.22
CA VAL A 92 9.65 -12.40 -8.93
C VAL A 92 10.86 -11.93 -8.13
N LEU A 93 11.50 -10.81 -8.53
CA LEU A 93 12.59 -10.21 -7.79
C LEU A 93 12.16 -9.84 -6.37
N THR A 94 10.98 -9.23 -6.21
CA THR A 94 10.41 -8.86 -4.92
C THR A 94 10.21 -10.08 -4.03
N ALA A 95 9.64 -11.16 -4.58
CA ALA A 95 9.44 -12.42 -3.86
C ALA A 95 10.78 -13.06 -3.50
N ALA A 96 11.74 -13.11 -4.42
CA ALA A 96 13.08 -13.64 -4.18
C ALA A 96 13.79 -12.87 -3.04
N ILE A 97 13.75 -11.54 -3.05
CA ILE A 97 14.32 -10.72 -1.96
C ILE A 97 13.64 -11.03 -0.62
N ALA A 98 12.31 -11.16 -0.58
CA ALA A 98 11.58 -11.49 0.64
C ALA A 98 12.02 -12.86 1.21
N LEU A 99 12.18 -13.88 0.34
CA LEU A 99 12.61 -15.23 0.71
C LEU A 99 14.08 -15.25 1.15
N LEU A 100 14.98 -14.65 0.39
CA LEU A 100 16.41 -14.56 0.73
C LEU A 100 16.64 -13.84 2.06
N ARG A 101 15.82 -12.85 2.37
CA ARG A 101 15.82 -12.15 3.66
C ARG A 101 15.11 -12.92 4.78
N ARG A 102 14.67 -14.16 4.51
CA ARG A 102 13.94 -15.01 5.45
C ARG A 102 12.67 -14.35 6.01
N ARG A 103 11.95 -13.61 5.15
CA ARG A 103 10.70 -12.91 5.51
C ARG A 103 9.52 -13.36 4.64
N PRO A 104 9.20 -14.65 4.54
CA PRO A 104 8.11 -15.14 3.68
C PRO A 104 6.74 -14.58 4.09
N ALA A 105 6.57 -14.21 5.37
CA ALA A 105 5.34 -13.58 5.85
C ALA A 105 4.97 -12.27 5.13
N LEU A 106 5.94 -11.59 4.48
CA LEU A 106 5.66 -10.40 3.67
C LEU A 106 4.99 -10.71 2.34
N LEU A 107 5.07 -11.95 1.83
CA LEU A 107 4.50 -12.30 0.52
C LEU A 107 2.98 -12.09 0.49
N VAL A 108 2.28 -12.43 1.58
CA VAL A 108 0.81 -12.25 1.65
C VAL A 108 0.41 -10.77 1.59
N PRO A 109 0.94 -9.86 2.43
CA PRO A 109 0.58 -8.45 2.35
C PRO A 109 1.03 -7.80 1.03
N LEU A 110 2.15 -8.21 0.44
CA LEU A 110 2.59 -7.71 -0.86
C LEU A 110 1.69 -8.18 -2.00
N ALA A 111 1.27 -9.45 -1.99
CA ALA A 111 0.28 -9.95 -2.93
C ALA A 111 -1.05 -9.23 -2.78
N ALA A 112 -1.52 -9.00 -1.55
CA ALA A 112 -2.73 -8.23 -1.27
C ALA A 112 -2.63 -6.80 -1.80
N LEU A 113 -1.48 -6.13 -1.65
CA LEU A 113 -1.23 -4.80 -2.19
C LEU A 113 -1.37 -4.80 -3.72
N VAL A 114 -0.60 -5.65 -4.40
CA VAL A 114 -0.54 -5.63 -5.88
C VAL A 114 -1.86 -6.10 -6.48
N LEU A 115 -2.36 -7.25 -6.06
CA LEU A 115 -3.61 -7.80 -6.60
C LEU A 115 -4.81 -6.94 -6.21
N GLY A 116 -4.90 -6.52 -4.95
CA GLY A 116 -6.00 -5.72 -4.45
C GLY A 116 -6.11 -4.37 -5.17
N ALA A 117 -5.00 -3.64 -5.33
CA ALA A 117 -5.00 -2.37 -6.05
C ALA A 117 -5.39 -2.55 -7.53
N ASN A 118 -4.82 -3.56 -8.20
CA ASN A 118 -5.13 -3.78 -9.62
C ASN A 118 -6.56 -4.29 -9.82
N LEU A 119 -7.06 -5.21 -9.01
CA LEU A 119 -8.46 -5.64 -9.05
C LEU A 119 -9.42 -4.47 -8.75
N THR A 120 -9.10 -3.63 -7.77
CA THR A 120 -9.88 -2.42 -7.48
C THR A 120 -9.90 -1.48 -8.69
N THR A 121 -8.75 -1.25 -9.33
CA THR A 121 -8.67 -0.45 -10.57
C THR A 121 -9.56 -1.01 -11.67
N GLN A 122 -9.53 -2.33 -11.91
CA GLN A 122 -10.40 -2.95 -12.91
C GLN A 122 -11.89 -2.88 -12.54
N ALA A 123 -12.21 -3.11 -11.26
CA ALA A 123 -13.58 -2.99 -10.77
C ALA A 123 -14.12 -1.56 -10.91
N VAL A 124 -13.33 -0.55 -10.53
CA VAL A 124 -13.72 0.86 -10.71
C VAL A 124 -13.91 1.17 -12.19
N LYS A 125 -12.98 0.75 -13.04
CA LYS A 125 -13.00 1.04 -14.47
C LYS A 125 -14.20 0.41 -15.21
N HIS A 126 -14.54 -0.81 -14.89
CA HIS A 126 -15.49 -1.61 -15.69
C HIS A 126 -16.85 -1.81 -15.03
N LEU A 127 -16.93 -1.68 -13.68
CA LEU A 127 -18.15 -2.00 -12.94
C LEU A 127 -18.75 -0.81 -12.19
N LEU A 128 -17.93 0.15 -11.71
CA LEU A 128 -18.41 1.18 -10.79
C LEU A 128 -18.52 2.57 -11.41
N VAL A 129 -17.73 2.86 -12.45
CA VAL A 129 -17.67 4.17 -13.09
C VAL A 129 -17.98 4.04 -14.58
N THR A 130 -19.04 4.67 -15.00
CA THR A 130 -19.37 4.87 -16.41
C THR A 130 -18.96 6.28 -16.83
N ARG A 131 -18.52 6.44 -18.08
CA ARG A 131 -18.17 7.74 -18.63
C ARG A 131 -19.17 8.08 -19.75
N GLU A 132 -20.15 8.84 -19.40
CA GLU A 132 -21.09 9.44 -20.35
C GLU A 132 -20.55 10.78 -20.85
N VAL A 133 -20.93 11.19 -22.05
CA VAL A 133 -20.57 12.51 -22.60
C VAL A 133 -21.50 13.56 -21.97
N LEU A 134 -20.95 14.40 -21.10
CA LEU A 134 -21.74 15.34 -20.29
C LEU A 134 -21.83 16.76 -20.87
N GLY A 135 -21.36 16.98 -22.09
CA GLY A 135 -21.45 18.30 -22.70
C GLY A 135 -20.84 18.41 -24.09
N PRO A 136 -21.09 19.54 -24.78
CA PRO A 136 -20.54 19.78 -26.11
C PRO A 136 -19.02 19.91 -26.07
N GLY A 137 -18.36 19.44 -27.12
CA GLY A 137 -16.90 19.46 -27.28
C GLY A 137 -16.16 18.40 -26.47
N ILE A 138 -16.87 17.45 -25.84
CA ILE A 138 -16.28 16.30 -25.16
C ILE A 138 -16.38 15.12 -26.12
N GLU A 139 -15.25 14.52 -26.47
CA GLU A 139 -15.21 13.34 -27.34
C GLU A 139 -15.78 12.11 -26.62
N PRO A 140 -16.62 11.32 -27.31
CA PRO A 140 -17.10 10.06 -26.79
C PRO A 140 -15.94 9.05 -26.74
N THR A 141 -15.52 8.70 -25.53
CA THR A 141 -14.44 7.72 -25.32
C THR A 141 -14.78 6.79 -24.17
N ALA A 142 -14.28 5.58 -24.24
CA ALA A 142 -14.46 4.60 -23.18
C ALA A 142 -13.86 5.13 -21.84
N ASN A 143 -14.41 4.64 -20.73
CA ASN A 143 -13.87 4.96 -19.40
C ASN A 143 -12.46 4.39 -19.27
N SER A 144 -11.50 5.27 -18.97
CA SER A 144 -10.09 4.92 -18.72
C SER A 144 -9.69 5.06 -17.25
N PHE A 145 -10.58 5.59 -16.41
CA PHE A 145 -10.35 5.84 -15.00
C PHE A 145 -10.55 4.60 -14.12
N PRO A 146 -9.62 4.29 -13.21
CA PRO A 146 -8.25 4.79 -13.08
C PRO A 146 -7.30 4.08 -14.07
N SER A 147 -6.06 4.63 -14.24
CA SER A 147 -5.03 4.05 -15.13
C SER A 147 -4.50 2.71 -14.60
N GLY A 148 -4.67 1.64 -15.39
CA GLY A 148 -4.13 0.31 -15.05
C GLY A 148 -2.61 0.25 -15.11
N HIS A 149 -1.97 0.85 -16.12
CA HIS A 149 -0.51 0.89 -16.23
C HIS A 149 0.13 1.61 -15.04
N SER A 150 -0.43 2.77 -14.67
CA SER A 150 0.08 3.54 -13.52
C SER A 150 -0.12 2.79 -12.19
N THR A 151 -1.26 2.12 -11.99
CA THR A 151 -1.50 1.31 -10.79
C THR A 151 -0.51 0.15 -10.70
N LEU A 152 -0.30 -0.55 -11.81
CA LEU A 152 0.57 -1.72 -11.86
C LEU A 152 2.04 -1.32 -11.63
N ALA A 153 2.52 -0.29 -12.29
CA ALA A 153 3.87 0.24 -12.09
C ALA A 153 4.10 0.69 -10.64
N ALA A 154 3.19 1.51 -10.10
CA ALA A 154 3.31 2.03 -8.74
C ALA A 154 3.31 0.90 -7.70
N THR A 155 2.37 -0.05 -7.79
CA THR A 155 2.26 -1.13 -6.80
C THR A 155 3.40 -2.13 -6.85
N ALA A 156 3.92 -2.46 -8.04
CA ALA A 156 5.10 -3.31 -8.21
C ALA A 156 6.34 -2.68 -7.58
N MET A 157 6.56 -1.38 -7.81
CA MET A 157 7.69 -0.66 -7.21
C MET A 157 7.53 -0.46 -5.70
N ILE A 158 6.34 -0.15 -5.21
CA ILE A 158 6.08 -0.07 -3.76
C ILE A 158 6.38 -1.42 -3.10
N ALA A 159 5.94 -2.53 -3.69
CA ALA A 159 6.22 -3.87 -3.19
C ALA A 159 7.73 -4.14 -3.11
N LEU A 160 8.49 -3.78 -4.15
CA LEU A 160 9.94 -3.89 -4.18
C LEU A 160 10.60 -3.03 -3.08
N VAL A 161 10.17 -1.77 -2.91
CA VAL A 161 10.67 -0.87 -1.85
C VAL A 161 10.43 -1.48 -0.46
N LEU A 162 9.25 -2.07 -0.22
CA LEU A 162 8.91 -2.64 1.08
C LEU A 162 9.83 -3.80 1.49
N VAL A 163 10.33 -4.61 0.54
CA VAL A 163 11.25 -5.71 0.82
C VAL A 163 12.72 -5.29 0.83
N SER A 164 13.08 -4.14 0.27
CA SER A 164 14.47 -3.74 0.00
C SER A 164 15.29 -3.39 1.25
N GLY A 165 14.66 -3.13 2.40
CA GLY A 165 15.36 -2.90 3.67
C GLY A 165 16.32 -1.71 3.61
N ARG A 166 17.64 -1.93 3.77
CA ARG A 166 18.64 -0.86 3.73
C ARG A 166 18.79 -0.18 2.36
N ALA A 167 18.40 -0.85 1.28
CA ALA A 167 18.43 -0.28 -0.06
C ALA A 167 17.21 0.63 -0.37
N ARG A 168 16.24 0.76 0.54
CA ARG A 168 15.05 1.62 0.34
C ARG A 168 15.36 3.05 -0.10
N PRO A 169 16.36 3.76 0.50
CA PRO A 169 16.66 5.14 0.09
C PRO A 169 17.10 5.27 -1.36
N LEU A 170 17.65 4.21 -1.94
CA LEU A 170 18.05 4.16 -3.34
C LEU A 170 16.88 3.72 -4.24
N ILE A 171 16.17 2.65 -3.85
CA ILE A 171 15.13 2.04 -4.68
C ILE A 171 13.86 2.89 -4.72
N ALA A 172 13.52 3.59 -3.62
CA ALA A 172 12.31 4.41 -3.58
C ALA A 172 12.33 5.56 -4.60
N PRO A 173 13.37 6.41 -4.69
CA PRO A 173 13.39 7.46 -5.71
C PRO A 173 13.43 6.90 -7.14
N LEU A 174 14.14 5.80 -7.40
CA LEU A 174 14.11 5.14 -8.69
C LEU A 174 12.71 4.63 -9.05
N GLY A 175 12.00 4.08 -8.07
CA GLY A 175 10.61 3.65 -8.24
C GLY A 175 9.66 4.80 -8.53
N VAL A 176 9.81 5.93 -7.84
CA VAL A 176 9.04 7.15 -8.10
C VAL A 176 9.31 7.68 -9.50
N LEU A 177 10.59 7.75 -9.90
CA LEU A 177 10.98 8.21 -11.24
C LEU A 177 10.40 7.31 -12.33
N TRP A 178 10.55 5.98 -12.20
CA TRP A 178 10.04 5.04 -13.19
C TRP A 178 8.51 5.03 -13.28
N SER A 179 7.82 4.94 -12.14
CA SER A 179 6.35 4.95 -12.11
C SER A 179 5.79 6.30 -12.56
N GLY A 180 6.46 7.41 -12.19
CA GLY A 180 6.12 8.75 -12.61
C GLY A 180 6.32 8.95 -14.11
N ALA A 181 7.47 8.51 -14.66
CA ALA A 181 7.73 8.56 -16.10
C ALA A 181 6.70 7.74 -16.89
N ALA A 182 6.34 6.55 -16.41
CA ALA A 182 5.28 5.75 -17.02
C ALA A 182 3.91 6.45 -16.96
N GLY A 183 3.54 7.02 -15.80
CA GLY A 183 2.30 7.78 -15.65
C GLY A 183 2.24 9.01 -16.57
N ILE A 184 3.29 9.85 -16.57
CA ILE A 184 3.41 11.00 -17.47
C ILE A 184 3.44 10.55 -18.93
N GLY A 185 4.15 9.46 -19.23
CA GLY A 185 4.21 8.87 -20.55
C GLY A 185 2.82 8.55 -21.11
N THR A 186 1.91 7.99 -20.26
CA THR A 186 0.52 7.72 -20.69
C THR A 186 -0.28 9.00 -20.98
N LEU A 187 0.07 10.15 -20.37
CA LEU A 187 -0.53 11.45 -20.69
C LEU A 187 0.01 11.99 -22.02
N VAL A 188 1.32 11.95 -22.21
CA VAL A 188 1.99 12.45 -23.43
C VAL A 188 1.59 11.63 -24.66
N THR A 189 1.42 10.31 -24.52
CA THR A 189 0.94 9.43 -25.61
C THR A 189 -0.57 9.54 -25.84
N GLY A 190 -1.29 10.31 -25.01
CA GLY A 190 -2.73 10.47 -25.14
C GLY A 190 -3.56 9.22 -24.78
N TRP A 191 -2.97 8.26 -24.06
CA TRP A 191 -3.68 7.04 -23.64
C TRP A 191 -4.56 7.25 -22.41
N HIS A 192 -4.15 8.15 -21.52
CA HIS A 192 -4.82 8.44 -20.26
C HIS A 192 -4.96 9.94 -20.03
N ARG A 193 -5.87 10.29 -19.14
CA ARG A 193 -6.11 11.65 -18.67
C ARG A 193 -5.44 11.88 -17.33
N PRO A 194 -5.21 13.12 -16.89
CA PRO A 194 -4.66 13.43 -15.58
C PRO A 194 -5.42 12.77 -14.43
N SER A 195 -6.75 12.80 -14.49
CA SER A 195 -7.58 12.15 -13.47
C SER A 195 -7.33 10.65 -13.36
N ASP A 196 -7.08 9.95 -14.49
CA ASP A 196 -6.82 8.52 -14.53
C ASP A 196 -5.53 8.17 -13.77
N VAL A 197 -4.47 8.96 -13.98
CA VAL A 197 -3.15 8.75 -13.36
C VAL A 197 -3.20 9.11 -11.87
N ILE A 198 -3.83 10.23 -11.51
CA ILE A 198 -4.00 10.64 -10.11
C ILE A 198 -4.86 9.60 -9.36
N GLY A 199 -5.93 9.11 -9.99
CA GLY A 199 -6.78 8.05 -9.46
C GLY A 199 -5.99 6.76 -9.21
N ALA A 200 -5.10 6.38 -10.13
CA ALA A 200 -4.23 5.21 -9.98
C ALA A 200 -3.24 5.35 -8.80
N ILE A 201 -2.66 6.55 -8.63
CA ILE A 201 -1.78 6.85 -7.48
C ILE A 201 -2.59 6.74 -6.18
N ALA A 202 -3.80 7.29 -6.15
CA ALA A 202 -4.66 7.24 -4.96
C ALA A 202 -5.08 5.79 -4.62
N VAL A 203 -5.44 4.95 -5.60
CA VAL A 203 -5.71 3.52 -5.39
C VAL A 203 -4.49 2.80 -4.84
N SER A 204 -3.31 3.03 -5.44
CA SER A 204 -2.05 2.40 -5.00
C SER A 204 -1.67 2.81 -3.58
N ALA A 205 -1.84 4.08 -3.24
CA ALA A 205 -1.62 4.60 -1.89
C ALA A 205 -2.64 4.03 -0.89
N ALA A 206 -3.93 3.97 -1.24
CA ALA A 206 -4.97 3.40 -0.40
C ALA A 206 -4.63 1.96 0.00
N TRP A 207 -4.28 1.10 -0.94
CA TRP A 207 -3.89 -0.28 -0.66
C TRP A 207 -2.58 -0.39 0.11
N THR A 208 -1.59 0.47 -0.19
CA THR A 208 -0.32 0.50 0.56
C THR A 208 -0.56 0.78 2.03
N PHE A 209 -1.29 1.83 2.35
CA PHE A 209 -1.55 2.22 3.72
C PHE A 209 -2.55 1.29 4.42
N LEU A 210 -3.49 0.68 3.71
CA LEU A 210 -4.36 -0.37 4.23
C LEU A 210 -3.53 -1.58 4.71
N VAL A 211 -2.65 -2.09 3.85
CA VAL A 211 -1.80 -3.24 4.18
C VAL A 211 -0.86 -2.92 5.34
N LEU A 212 -0.22 -1.75 5.36
CA LEU A 212 0.65 -1.32 6.46
C LEU A 212 -0.12 -1.17 7.78
N GLY A 213 -1.33 -0.63 7.73
CA GLY A 213 -2.20 -0.47 8.90
C GLY A 213 -2.62 -1.82 9.48
N LEU A 214 -3.07 -2.75 8.63
CA LEU A 214 -3.48 -4.09 9.05
C LEU A 214 -2.31 -4.92 9.60
N ASP A 215 -1.13 -4.86 8.97
CA ASP A 215 0.07 -5.53 9.47
C ASP A 215 0.48 -4.99 10.85
N GLY A 216 0.42 -3.67 11.03
CA GLY A 216 0.66 -3.04 12.33
C GLY A 216 -0.29 -3.50 13.43
N LEU A 217 -1.59 -3.64 13.12
CA LEU A 217 -2.59 -4.16 14.07
C LEU A 217 -2.37 -5.64 14.37
N HIS A 218 -2.06 -6.43 13.33
CA HIS A 218 -1.81 -7.87 13.47
C HIS A 218 -0.59 -8.16 14.36
N THR A 219 0.53 -7.49 14.10
CA THR A 219 1.75 -7.58 14.91
C THR A 219 1.47 -7.22 16.37
N ARG A 220 0.73 -6.15 16.61
CA ARG A 220 0.33 -5.76 17.97
C ARG A 220 -0.53 -6.82 18.66
N SER A 221 -1.49 -7.42 17.96
CA SER A 221 -2.37 -8.45 18.53
C SER A 221 -1.57 -9.69 18.94
N ARG A 222 -0.57 -10.09 18.13
CA ARG A 222 0.35 -11.18 18.44
C ARG A 222 1.20 -10.88 19.68
N LEU A 223 1.77 -9.68 19.78
CA LEU A 223 2.56 -9.26 20.95
C LEU A 223 1.72 -9.23 22.23
N ARG A 224 0.48 -8.74 22.16
CA ARG A 224 -0.44 -8.77 23.30
C ARG A 224 -0.79 -10.18 23.76
N ARG A 225 -1.04 -11.10 22.82
CA ARG A 225 -1.30 -12.50 23.13
C ARG A 225 -0.09 -13.19 23.76
N ALA A 226 1.12 -12.90 23.26
CA ALA A 226 2.36 -13.43 23.83
C ALA A 226 2.67 -12.86 25.22
N ALA A 227 2.28 -11.60 25.48
CA ALA A 227 2.45 -10.95 26.79
C ALA A 227 1.34 -11.29 27.79
N ALA A 228 0.23 -11.88 27.38
CA ALA A 228 -0.85 -12.29 28.26
C ALA A 228 -0.35 -13.41 29.21
N PRO A 229 -0.48 -13.24 30.53
CA PRO A 229 -0.06 -14.28 31.46
C PRO A 229 -0.83 -15.57 31.18
N ASP A 230 -0.10 -16.70 31.13
CA ASP A 230 -0.71 -18.01 30.98
C ASP A 230 -1.73 -18.27 32.12
N ALA A 231 -2.99 -17.98 31.84
CA ALA A 231 -4.08 -18.14 32.80
C ALA A 231 -4.22 -19.62 33.25
N ARG A 232 -3.76 -20.56 32.39
CA ARG A 232 -3.73 -22.01 32.73
C ARG A 232 -2.61 -22.33 33.70
N GLY A 233 -1.43 -21.75 33.51
CA GLY A 233 -0.28 -21.92 34.41
C GLY A 233 -0.55 -21.28 35.79
N ARG A 234 -1.22 -20.12 35.86
CA ARG A 234 -1.63 -19.50 37.13
C ARG A 234 -2.70 -20.34 37.88
N ARG A 235 -3.65 -20.95 37.14
CA ARG A 235 -4.63 -21.86 37.78
C ARG A 235 -3.98 -23.14 38.30
N ARG A 236 -3.02 -23.72 37.56
CA ARG A 236 -2.25 -24.88 38.05
C ARG A 236 -1.43 -24.51 39.28
N ARG A 237 -0.64 -23.44 39.26
CA ARG A 237 0.14 -23.00 40.43
C ARG A 237 -0.74 -22.71 41.65
N ARG A 238 -1.91 -22.08 41.47
CA ARG A 238 -2.88 -21.88 42.58
C ARG A 238 -3.47 -23.19 43.13
N LYS A 239 -3.70 -24.19 42.25
CA LYS A 239 -4.19 -25.50 42.67
C LYS A 239 -3.10 -26.25 43.47
N ASP A 240 -1.85 -26.23 42.98
CA ASP A 240 -0.72 -26.88 43.63
C ASP A 240 -0.39 -26.21 44.97
N GLN A 241 -0.44 -24.88 45.06
CA GLN A 241 -0.28 -24.15 46.31
C GLN A 241 -1.41 -24.39 47.33
N ARG A 242 -2.64 -24.65 46.86
CA ARG A 242 -3.77 -25.02 47.76
C ARG A 242 -3.63 -26.45 48.24
N ALA A 243 -3.12 -27.36 47.39
CA ALA A 243 -2.91 -28.78 47.78
C ALA A 243 -1.72 -28.95 48.74
N ALA A 244 -0.75 -28.05 48.70
CA ALA A 244 0.47 -28.08 49.55
C ALA A 244 0.27 -27.39 50.92
N ARG A 245 -0.92 -26.79 51.21
CA ARG A 245 -1.18 -26.26 52.57
C ARG A 245 -1.49 -27.40 53.55
N PRO A 246 -0.76 -27.51 54.67
CA PRO A 246 -1.07 -28.50 55.69
C PRO A 246 -2.50 -28.25 56.20
N ARG A 247 -3.28 -29.34 56.36
CA ARG A 247 -4.56 -29.29 57.01
C ARG A 247 -4.33 -29.01 58.52
N PRO A 248 -5.11 -28.12 59.15
CA PRO A 248 -5.02 -27.87 60.61
C PRO A 248 -5.32 -29.10 61.43
#